data_9b1d148b30ca5bf3b0291f382b2dd7d9
#
_entry.id   9b1d148b30ca5bf3b0291f382b2dd7d9
#
_cell.length_a   1.000
_cell.length_b   1.000
_cell.length_c   1.000
_cell.angle_alpha   90.00
_cell.angle_beta   90.00
_cell.angle_gamma   90.00
#
_symmetry.space_group_name_H-M   'P 1'
#
loop_
_entity.id
_entity.type
_entity.pdbx_description
1 polymer ?
#
loop_
_entity_poly.entity_id
_entity_poly.type
_entity_poly.pdbx_seq_one_letter_code
_entity_poly.pdbx_strand_id
1 'polypeptide(L)'
;MNEETKQFVGTWELQAWSVVNVGSGKKRHAYGGNAVGHIMYTADGWVSATLMETGRKAVSDDRNTIQALKRSILEHPAGPLDSDQMDLMRQFYLACTGYVAYCGPFDVADGEVHHRVREALMPQMIDTTLTRKYQFVEDRLTLTATTRDMQDQLIWRRHD
;
A
#
# COMPACT_ATOMS: atom_id res chain seq x y z
N MET A 1 1.55 15.61 -20.95
CA MET A 1 2.45 14.98 -19.96
C MET A 1 3.86 15.52 -20.19
N ASN A 2 4.51 16.07 -19.18
CA ASN A 2 5.89 16.57 -19.28
C ASN A 2 6.90 15.40 -19.28
N GLU A 3 8.19 15.68 -19.57
CA GLU A 3 9.22 14.62 -19.66
C GLU A 3 9.46 13.92 -18.32
N GLU A 4 9.38 14.65 -17.19
CA GLU A 4 9.51 14.04 -15.85
C GLU A 4 8.41 13.00 -15.59
N THR A 5 7.15 13.34 -15.90
CA THR A 5 6.02 12.43 -15.73
C THR A 5 6.17 11.18 -16.60
N LYS A 6 6.73 11.31 -17.82
CA LYS A 6 6.97 10.17 -18.71
C LYS A 6 7.93 9.12 -18.12
N GLN A 7 8.90 9.56 -17.32
CA GLN A 7 9.85 8.65 -16.68
C GLN A 7 9.18 7.68 -15.71
N PHE A 8 8.06 8.07 -15.11
CA PHE A 8 7.29 7.17 -14.22
C PHE A 8 6.54 6.09 -14.98
N VAL A 9 6.07 6.36 -16.20
CA VAL A 9 5.18 5.47 -16.94
C VAL A 9 5.77 4.07 -17.09
N GLY A 10 5.00 3.07 -16.67
CA GLY A 10 5.37 1.66 -16.70
C GLY A 10 5.03 0.94 -15.41
N THR A 11 5.46 -0.31 -15.34
CA THR A 11 5.31 -1.17 -14.17
C THR A 11 6.64 -1.25 -13.43
N TRP A 12 6.57 -1.18 -12.10
CA TRP A 12 7.72 -1.20 -11.23
C TRP A 12 7.51 -2.25 -10.13
N GLU A 13 8.51 -3.08 -9.91
CA GLU A 13 8.51 -4.13 -8.88
C GLU A 13 9.27 -3.67 -7.65
N LEU A 14 8.69 -3.89 -6.46
CA LEU A 14 9.32 -3.54 -5.19
C LEU A 14 10.58 -4.38 -4.95
N GLN A 15 11.70 -3.70 -4.68
CA GLN A 15 12.96 -4.33 -4.30
C GLN A 15 13.24 -4.22 -2.81
N ALA A 16 12.84 -3.10 -2.20
CA ALA A 16 13.01 -2.88 -0.76
C ALA A 16 12.02 -1.85 -0.23
N TRP A 17 11.57 -2.05 1.00
CA TRP A 17 10.83 -1.06 1.77
C TRP A 17 11.43 -0.94 3.15
N SER A 18 12.02 0.22 3.45
CA SER A 18 12.57 0.54 4.75
C SER A 18 11.86 1.72 5.39
N VAL A 19 11.79 1.68 6.71
CA VAL A 19 11.22 2.73 7.55
C VAL A 19 12.28 3.20 8.54
N VAL A 20 12.59 4.48 8.53
CA VAL A 20 13.57 5.10 9.42
C VAL A 20 12.85 6.03 10.38
N ASN A 21 13.12 5.88 11.67
CA ASN A 21 12.72 6.91 12.63
C ASN A 21 13.73 8.07 12.56
N VAL A 22 13.25 9.25 12.15
CA VAL A 22 14.11 10.41 11.85
C VAL A 22 14.86 10.90 13.10
N GLY A 23 14.22 10.86 14.28
CA GLY A 23 14.82 11.34 15.53
C GLY A 23 15.90 10.42 16.08
N SER A 24 15.71 9.10 16.01
CA SER A 24 16.65 8.11 16.56
C SER A 24 17.58 7.48 15.53
N GLY A 25 17.32 7.68 14.21
CA GLY A 25 18.03 7.01 13.13
C GLY A 25 17.75 5.49 13.03
N LYS A 26 16.89 4.95 13.89
CA LYS A 26 16.58 3.50 13.90
C LYS A 26 15.86 3.10 12.62
N LYS A 27 16.47 2.17 11.86
CA LYS A 27 15.95 1.62 10.61
C LYS A 27 15.33 0.24 10.85
N ARG A 28 14.19 -0.01 10.23
CA ARG A 28 13.58 -1.34 10.14
C ARG A 28 13.10 -1.58 8.70
N HIS A 29 12.90 -2.83 8.34
CA HIS A 29 12.25 -3.19 7.09
C HIS A 29 10.75 -3.40 7.33
N ALA A 30 9.93 -2.91 6.42
CA ALA A 30 8.49 -3.19 6.45
C ALA A 30 8.25 -4.70 6.35
N TYR A 31 7.26 -5.20 7.07
CA TYR A 31 6.93 -6.62 7.12
C TYR A 31 8.13 -7.54 7.40
N GLY A 32 9.06 -7.09 8.26
CA GLY A 32 10.27 -7.87 8.58
C GLY A 32 11.21 -8.12 7.39
N GLY A 33 11.09 -7.34 6.31
CA GLY A 33 11.83 -7.54 5.06
C GLY A 33 11.13 -8.43 4.03
N ASN A 34 9.91 -8.87 4.32
CA ASN A 34 9.13 -9.77 3.46
C ASN A 34 8.05 -9.02 2.65
N ALA A 35 8.30 -7.75 2.32
CA ALA A 35 7.42 -6.96 1.47
C ALA A 35 7.61 -7.31 -0.01
N VAL A 36 6.52 -7.49 -0.73
CA VAL A 36 6.47 -7.58 -2.19
C VAL A 36 5.41 -6.62 -2.72
N GLY A 37 5.50 -6.23 -3.98
CA GLY A 37 4.48 -5.38 -4.56
C GLY A 37 4.87 -4.80 -5.91
N HIS A 38 3.90 -4.11 -6.49
CA HIS A 38 4.08 -3.39 -7.75
C HIS A 38 3.47 -2.00 -7.63
N ILE A 39 4.05 -1.07 -8.37
CA ILE A 39 3.45 0.22 -8.64
C ILE A 39 3.42 0.42 -10.15
N MET A 40 2.30 0.86 -10.67
CA MET A 40 2.09 1.10 -12.09
C MET A 40 1.67 2.55 -12.30
N TYR A 41 2.32 3.19 -13.26
CA TYR A 41 1.95 4.52 -13.72
C TYR A 41 1.55 4.46 -15.18
N THR A 42 0.38 4.98 -15.52
CA THR A 42 -0.14 4.96 -16.88
C THR A 42 0.13 6.27 -17.61
N ALA A 43 0.14 6.20 -18.94
CA ALA A 43 0.38 7.38 -19.78
C ALA A 43 -0.75 8.43 -19.71
N ASP A 44 -1.93 8.05 -19.29
CA ASP A 44 -3.08 8.93 -19.07
C ASP A 44 -3.12 9.53 -17.65
N GLY A 45 -2.07 9.33 -16.84
CA GLY A 45 -1.87 10.03 -15.57
C GLY A 45 -2.46 9.34 -14.35
N TRP A 46 -2.62 8.01 -14.38
CA TRP A 46 -3.06 7.23 -13.22
C TRP A 46 -1.92 6.46 -12.59
N VAL A 47 -2.00 6.26 -11.28
CA VAL A 47 -1.13 5.40 -10.49
C VAL A 47 -1.97 4.33 -9.80
N SER A 48 -1.45 3.10 -9.77
CA SER A 48 -1.97 2.01 -8.95
C SER A 48 -0.83 1.35 -8.21
N ALA A 49 -0.94 1.23 -6.89
CA ALA A 49 0.08 0.61 -6.06
C ALA A 49 -0.52 -0.50 -5.21
N THR A 50 0.17 -1.63 -5.20
CA THR A 50 -0.15 -2.77 -4.35
C THR A 50 1.12 -3.26 -3.66
N LEU A 51 1.07 -3.36 -2.33
CA LEU A 51 2.17 -3.89 -1.53
C LEU A 51 1.59 -4.87 -0.52
N MET A 52 2.28 -5.96 -0.29
CA MET A 52 1.83 -6.95 0.69
C MET A 52 2.99 -7.62 1.41
N GLU A 53 2.69 -8.13 2.58
CA GLU A 53 3.53 -9.09 3.28
C GLU A 53 3.43 -10.46 2.60
N THR A 54 4.56 -11.14 2.41
CA THR A 54 4.54 -12.53 1.90
C THR A 54 4.08 -13.51 2.97
N GLY A 55 3.62 -14.68 2.54
CA GLY A 55 3.19 -15.75 3.48
C GLY A 55 1.86 -15.49 4.17
N ARG A 56 1.05 -14.55 3.66
CA ARG A 56 -0.30 -14.29 4.18
C ARG A 56 -1.16 -15.55 4.09
N LYS A 57 -1.83 -15.86 5.19
CA LYS A 57 -2.76 -17.01 5.23
C LYS A 57 -4.13 -16.63 4.65
N ALA A 58 -4.80 -17.60 4.06
CA ALA A 58 -6.21 -17.46 3.71
C ALA A 58 -7.03 -17.19 4.97
N VAL A 59 -7.97 -16.26 4.89
CA VAL A 59 -8.89 -15.95 6.00
C VAL A 59 -9.88 -17.09 6.21
N SER A 60 -10.35 -17.71 5.14
CA SER A 60 -11.18 -18.90 5.10
C SER A 60 -11.09 -19.54 3.72
N ASP A 61 -11.16 -20.84 3.66
CA ASP A 61 -11.30 -21.59 2.39
C ASP A 61 -12.74 -21.59 1.87
N ASP A 62 -13.69 -21.26 2.73
CA ASP A 62 -15.11 -21.13 2.36
C ASP A 62 -15.57 -19.68 2.30
N ARG A 63 -15.87 -19.22 1.10
CA ARG A 63 -16.41 -17.89 0.84
C ARG A 63 -17.73 -17.63 1.58
N ASN A 64 -18.55 -18.65 1.80
CA ASN A 64 -19.84 -18.52 2.48
C ASN A 64 -19.65 -18.16 3.96
N THR A 65 -18.62 -18.69 4.62
CA THR A 65 -18.25 -18.34 6.00
C THR A 65 -17.97 -16.83 6.12
N ILE A 66 -17.21 -16.28 5.17
CA ILE A 66 -16.90 -14.85 5.10
C ILE A 66 -18.18 -14.01 4.92
N GLN A 67 -19.05 -14.42 4.00
CA GLN A 67 -20.31 -13.70 3.75
C GLN A 67 -21.29 -13.81 4.93
N ALA A 68 -21.32 -14.93 5.62
CA ALA A 68 -22.12 -15.12 6.83
C ALA A 68 -21.67 -14.18 7.96
N LEU A 69 -20.36 -14.06 8.20
CA LEU A 69 -19.83 -13.12 9.19
C LEU A 69 -20.20 -11.68 8.82
N LYS A 70 -20.00 -11.28 7.55
CA LYS A 70 -20.37 -9.94 7.08
C LYS A 70 -21.84 -9.64 7.33
N ARG A 71 -22.72 -10.59 7.02
CA ARG A 71 -24.17 -10.45 7.24
C ARG A 71 -24.48 -10.30 8.72
N SER A 72 -23.94 -11.17 9.57
CA SER A 72 -24.12 -11.11 11.03
C SER A 72 -23.75 -9.75 11.61
N ILE A 73 -22.60 -9.18 11.18
CA ILE A 73 -22.15 -7.87 11.64
C ILE A 73 -23.08 -6.75 11.15
N LEU A 74 -23.56 -6.81 9.91
CA LEU A 74 -24.44 -5.78 9.35
C LEU A 74 -25.85 -5.82 9.98
N GLU A 75 -26.37 -6.99 10.27
CA GLU A 75 -27.70 -7.18 10.89
C GLU A 75 -27.66 -6.85 12.40
N HIS A 76 -26.52 -7.10 13.06
CA HIS A 76 -26.37 -6.93 14.51
C HIS A 76 -25.04 -6.19 14.83
N PRO A 77 -24.91 -4.89 14.49
CA PRO A 77 -23.63 -4.17 14.60
C PRO A 77 -23.03 -4.11 16.00
N ALA A 78 -23.89 -4.15 17.04
CA ALA A 78 -23.51 -4.16 18.45
C ALA A 78 -23.69 -5.53 19.12
N GLY A 79 -24.02 -6.57 18.35
CA GLY A 79 -24.21 -7.92 18.85
C GLY A 79 -22.89 -8.58 19.24
N PRO A 80 -22.91 -9.51 20.21
CA PRO A 80 -21.72 -10.28 20.54
C PRO A 80 -21.34 -11.20 19.36
N LEU A 81 -20.05 -11.38 19.14
CA LEU A 81 -19.50 -12.38 18.24
C LEU A 81 -19.13 -13.62 19.05
N ASP A 82 -19.38 -14.79 18.51
CA ASP A 82 -18.88 -16.04 19.09
C ASP A 82 -17.36 -16.20 18.85
N SER A 83 -16.75 -17.25 19.41
CA SER A 83 -15.30 -17.48 19.31
C SER A 83 -14.81 -17.60 17.88
N ASP A 84 -15.56 -18.31 17.04
CA ASP A 84 -15.16 -18.58 15.65
C ASP A 84 -15.27 -17.29 14.79
N GLN A 85 -16.31 -16.50 15.03
CA GLN A 85 -16.49 -15.19 14.43
C GLN A 85 -15.39 -14.22 14.86
N MET A 86 -14.99 -14.23 16.13
CA MET A 86 -13.89 -13.41 16.65
C MET A 86 -12.55 -13.82 16.02
N ASP A 87 -12.28 -15.09 15.85
CA ASP A 87 -11.05 -15.58 15.23
C ASP A 87 -11.02 -15.22 13.74
N LEU A 88 -12.14 -15.34 13.05
CA LEU A 88 -12.28 -14.91 11.66
C LEU A 88 -12.06 -13.40 11.51
N MET A 89 -12.60 -12.57 12.39
CA MET A 89 -12.36 -11.13 12.43
C MET A 89 -10.88 -10.79 12.64
N ARG A 90 -10.21 -11.50 13.54
CA ARG A 90 -8.76 -11.32 13.76
C ARG A 90 -7.96 -11.65 12.51
N GLN A 91 -8.31 -12.73 11.81
CA GLN A 91 -7.66 -13.08 10.54
C GLN A 91 -7.89 -12.03 9.46
N PHE A 92 -9.10 -11.48 9.35
CA PHE A 92 -9.39 -10.36 8.46
C PHE A 92 -8.55 -9.12 8.78
N TYR A 93 -8.44 -8.75 10.06
CA TYR A 93 -7.63 -7.64 10.49
C TYR A 93 -6.17 -7.82 10.06
N LEU A 94 -5.58 -8.99 10.31
CA LEU A 94 -4.21 -9.30 9.90
C LEU A 94 -4.05 -9.30 8.36
N ALA A 95 -5.04 -9.82 7.64
CA ALA A 95 -5.04 -9.78 6.18
C ALA A 95 -5.10 -8.34 5.64
N CYS A 96 -5.91 -7.47 6.22
CA CYS A 96 -5.99 -6.06 5.82
C CYS A 96 -4.71 -5.29 6.15
N THR A 97 -4.16 -5.48 7.36
CA THR A 97 -2.95 -4.75 7.80
C THR A 97 -1.67 -5.23 7.12
N GLY A 98 -1.66 -6.45 6.59
CA GLY A 98 -0.58 -7.00 5.77
C GLY A 98 -0.67 -6.63 4.28
N TYR A 99 -1.52 -5.68 3.90
CA TYR A 99 -1.73 -5.29 2.51
C TYR A 99 -1.99 -3.79 2.38
N VAL A 100 -1.38 -3.18 1.39
CA VAL A 100 -1.63 -1.78 0.99
C VAL A 100 -2.06 -1.80 -0.47
N ALA A 101 -3.20 -1.20 -0.77
CA ALA A 101 -3.66 -0.99 -2.14
C ALA A 101 -4.32 0.37 -2.26
N TYR A 102 -3.98 1.10 -3.30
CA TYR A 102 -4.64 2.34 -3.68
C TYR A 102 -4.45 2.63 -5.16
N CYS A 103 -5.35 3.44 -5.71
CA CYS A 103 -5.15 4.04 -7.03
C CYS A 103 -5.75 5.45 -7.09
N GLY A 104 -5.39 6.18 -8.14
CA GLY A 104 -5.89 7.51 -8.43
C GLY A 104 -5.03 8.25 -9.44
N PRO A 105 -5.35 9.50 -9.78
CA PRO A 105 -4.49 10.34 -10.61
C PRO A 105 -3.16 10.65 -9.94
N PHE A 106 -2.11 10.87 -10.74
CA PHE A 106 -0.84 11.39 -10.24
C PHE A 106 -0.36 12.59 -11.07
N ASP A 107 0.43 13.41 -10.43
CA ASP A 107 1.17 14.50 -11.06
C ASP A 107 2.58 14.60 -10.46
N VAL A 108 3.47 15.26 -11.20
CA VAL A 108 4.86 15.49 -10.80
C VAL A 108 5.12 16.98 -10.82
N ALA A 109 5.55 17.53 -9.69
CA ALA A 109 5.93 18.94 -9.55
C ALA A 109 6.98 19.10 -8.45
N ASP A 110 7.89 20.06 -8.62
CA ASP A 110 8.86 20.48 -7.61
C ASP A 110 9.75 19.36 -7.05
N GLY A 111 10.07 18.35 -7.87
CA GLY A 111 10.87 17.20 -7.47
C GLY A 111 10.10 16.17 -6.62
N GLU A 112 8.79 16.26 -6.61
CA GLU A 112 7.90 15.36 -5.88
C GLU A 112 6.86 14.74 -6.83
N VAL A 113 6.46 13.51 -6.54
CA VAL A 113 5.30 12.86 -7.16
C VAL A 113 4.15 12.85 -6.16
N HIS A 114 2.98 13.24 -6.64
CA HIS A 114 1.75 13.33 -5.85
C HIS A 114 0.74 12.30 -6.33
N HIS A 115 0.44 11.31 -5.48
CA HIS A 115 -0.61 10.33 -5.75
C HIS A 115 -1.91 10.82 -5.09
N ARG A 116 -2.90 11.20 -5.88
CA ARG A 116 -4.22 11.67 -5.41
C ARG A 116 -5.15 10.47 -5.28
N VAL A 117 -5.20 9.91 -4.09
CA VAL A 117 -5.91 8.64 -3.84
C VAL A 117 -7.42 8.81 -4.05
N ARG A 118 -8.00 7.98 -4.93
CA ARG A 118 -9.43 7.89 -5.18
C ARG A 118 -10.04 6.63 -4.62
N GLU A 119 -9.30 5.54 -4.67
CA GLU A 119 -9.72 4.23 -4.20
C GLU A 119 -8.58 3.63 -3.37
N ALA A 120 -8.91 3.01 -2.25
CA ALA A 120 -7.93 2.37 -1.38
C ALA A 120 -8.55 1.22 -0.58
N LEU A 121 -7.72 0.23 -0.22
CA LEU A 121 -8.09 -0.80 0.75
C LEU A 121 -8.45 -0.18 2.10
N MET A 122 -7.68 0.83 2.54
CA MET A 122 -7.87 1.52 3.82
C MET A 122 -8.64 2.81 3.57
N PRO A 123 -9.91 2.92 4.01
CA PRO A 123 -10.78 4.05 3.68
C PRO A 123 -10.22 5.43 4.06
N GLN A 124 -9.41 5.52 5.12
CA GLN A 124 -8.77 6.78 5.54
C GLN A 124 -7.75 7.33 4.54
N MET A 125 -7.37 6.57 3.52
CA MET A 125 -6.49 7.05 2.45
C MET A 125 -7.27 7.76 1.33
N ILE A 126 -8.58 7.51 1.20
CA ILE A 126 -9.41 8.09 0.15
C ILE A 126 -9.43 9.62 0.29
N ASP A 127 -9.37 10.32 -0.84
CA ASP A 127 -9.30 11.77 -0.97
C ASP A 127 -8.07 12.42 -0.32
N THR A 128 -7.05 11.63 0.04
CA THR A 128 -5.74 12.16 0.47
C THR A 128 -4.78 12.28 -0.72
N THR A 129 -3.72 13.08 -0.53
CA THR A 129 -2.59 13.14 -1.45
C THR A 129 -1.35 12.56 -0.77
N LEU A 130 -0.80 11.53 -1.38
CA LEU A 130 0.43 10.90 -0.91
C LEU A 130 1.61 11.51 -1.68
N THR A 131 2.31 12.46 -1.05
CA THR A 131 3.47 13.12 -1.62
C THR A 131 4.75 12.33 -1.34
N ARG A 132 5.60 12.21 -2.36
CA ARG A 132 6.88 11.51 -2.27
C ARG A 132 7.97 12.24 -3.05
N LYS A 133 9.12 12.43 -2.43
CA LYS A 133 10.34 12.74 -3.17
C LYS A 133 10.75 11.54 -3.99
N TYR A 134 11.26 11.76 -5.18
CA TYR A 134 11.68 10.67 -6.05
C TYR A 134 13.11 10.85 -6.55
N GLN A 135 13.71 9.73 -6.90
CA GLN A 135 15.01 9.68 -7.55
C GLN A 135 15.03 8.51 -8.53
N PHE A 136 15.45 8.79 -9.78
CA PHE A 136 15.74 7.75 -10.77
C PHE A 136 17.25 7.51 -10.83
N VAL A 137 17.67 6.25 -10.82
CA VAL A 137 19.04 5.82 -11.07
C VAL A 137 18.97 4.56 -11.92
N GLU A 138 19.35 4.65 -13.18
CA GLU A 138 19.24 3.58 -14.18
C GLU A 138 17.79 3.03 -14.26
N ASP A 139 17.58 1.74 -13.99
CA ASP A 139 16.29 1.04 -13.97
C ASP A 139 15.53 1.15 -12.63
N ARG A 140 16.05 1.97 -11.69
CA ARG A 140 15.48 2.08 -10.34
C ARG A 140 14.80 3.41 -10.10
N LEU A 141 13.67 3.33 -9.41
CA LEU A 141 12.93 4.45 -8.86
C LEU A 141 12.95 4.34 -7.32
N THR A 142 13.46 5.34 -6.65
CA THR A 142 13.35 5.47 -5.20
C THR A 142 12.25 6.47 -4.86
N LEU A 143 11.29 6.08 -4.05
CA LEU A 143 10.25 6.95 -3.51
C LEU A 143 10.46 7.12 -2.00
N THR A 144 10.50 8.35 -1.54
CA THR A 144 10.70 8.69 -0.13
C THR A 144 9.55 9.54 0.38
N ALA A 145 8.83 9.07 1.41
CA ALA A 145 7.80 9.80 2.11
C ALA A 145 8.23 10.07 3.55
N THR A 146 8.04 11.29 4.02
CA THR A 146 8.34 11.65 5.41
C THR A 146 7.05 12.11 6.09
N THR A 147 6.68 11.45 7.17
CA THR A 147 5.53 11.79 8.02
C THR A 147 6.01 11.93 9.47
N ARG A 148 5.90 13.13 10.05
CA ARG A 148 6.37 13.43 11.42
C ARG A 148 7.78 12.88 11.65
N ASP A 149 7.86 11.78 12.44
CA ASP A 149 9.12 11.18 12.89
C ASP A 149 9.55 9.97 12.06
N MET A 150 8.80 9.62 11.02
CA MET A 150 9.06 8.41 10.23
C MET A 150 9.31 8.79 8.77
N GLN A 151 10.30 8.15 8.18
CA GLN A 151 10.59 8.23 6.76
C GLN A 151 10.49 6.84 6.14
N ASP A 152 9.57 6.69 5.22
CA ASP A 152 9.43 5.50 4.38
C ASP A 152 10.27 5.67 3.11
N GLN A 153 11.08 4.69 2.78
CA GLN A 153 11.84 4.63 1.54
C GLN A 153 11.53 3.33 0.84
N LEU A 154 10.98 3.44 -0.38
CA LEU A 154 10.65 2.31 -1.25
C LEU A 154 11.54 2.36 -2.48
N ILE A 155 12.22 1.28 -2.76
CA ILE A 155 13.08 1.11 -3.94
C ILE A 155 12.38 0.16 -4.89
N TRP A 156 12.19 0.62 -6.11
CA TRP A 156 11.50 -0.09 -7.18
C TRP A 156 12.45 -0.32 -8.35
N ARG A 157 12.29 -1.42 -9.05
CA ARG A 157 12.96 -1.71 -10.32
C ARG A 157 11.92 -1.75 -11.43
N ARG A 158 12.25 -1.17 -12.58
CA ARG A 158 11.39 -1.24 -13.75
C ARG A 158 11.19 -2.71 -14.14
N HIS A 159 9.96 -3.07 -14.38
CA HIS A 159 9.62 -4.37 -14.95
C HIS A 159 9.78 -4.28 -16.47
N ASP A 160 10.50 -5.24 -17.06
CA ASP A 160 10.71 -5.33 -18.51
C ASP A 160 9.44 -5.77 -19.25
#